data_9b5907c8fa5b6ea107d2d3ee1fbe94fb
#
_entry.id   9b5907c8fa5b6ea107d2d3ee1fbe94fb
#
_cell.length_a   1.000
_cell.length_b   1.000
_cell.length_c   1.000
_cell.angle_alpha   90.00
_cell.angle_beta   90.00
_cell.angle_gamma   90.00
#
_symmetry.space_group_name_H-M   'P 1'
#
loop_
_entity.id
_entity.type
_entity.pdbx_description
1 polymer ?
#
loop_
_entity_poly.entity_id
_entity_poly.type
_entity_poly.pdbx_seq_one_letter_code
_entity_poly.pdbx_strand_id
1 'polypeptide(L)'
;MTLTLLPANEIRYDVGNSLFPTGSRRFDLTEFEARFGSSIPLEKRADLEDLLSRIEQAGVHGRGGAHFPSAVKIRSAILAGAGGTVIANAAEGEPSAAKDAALWQTNPHLVLRGLAAVGALTQAKSLGVWVHEDSYSTRSSMAGAFKERAAAEIDRLPLRAYLAPHRYVSGEASAIINAVQGGSAVPKFFPTKSRAWGEGNAPVLVFNSETLAHIGLLASSLNWAPLESTLVTLLTLNGRYVREVSSDTTFAELLEPSDQAEHVLLGGYGGQWVNWQDIAHSRVHEASLAGQGLSLGAGIVAPLPNSHCGLIETSRIVEWMASQSAQQCGPCIFGLQWLAEDIQALAAGGRKVIGALDRLNDRLPQLMKRGACSHPDGVVRMTNTALEVFASEISLHRKNKCSASSTQPFFPTESEIHAA
;
A
#
# COMPACT_ATOMS: atom_id res chain seq x y z
N MET A 1 5.59 7.94 28.24
CA MET A 1 6.20 8.66 27.10
C MET A 1 5.24 8.45 25.93
N THR A 2 4.48 9.47 25.59
CA THR A 2 3.51 9.39 24.48
C THR A 2 4.34 9.21 23.22
N LEU A 3 4.14 8.12 22.48
CA LEU A 3 4.73 7.94 21.14
C LEU A 3 4.17 9.07 20.29
N THR A 4 4.90 10.16 20.16
CA THR A 4 4.62 11.15 19.14
C THR A 4 5.00 10.47 17.83
N LEU A 5 4.02 9.87 17.13
CA LEU A 5 4.18 9.48 15.74
C LEU A 5 4.53 10.78 15.02
N LEU A 6 5.83 10.99 14.78
CA LEU A 6 6.26 12.08 13.95
C LEU A 6 5.48 11.95 12.64
N PRO A 7 4.89 13.03 12.13
CA PRO A 7 4.29 13.00 10.82
C PRO A 7 5.30 12.39 9.86
N ALA A 8 4.84 11.67 8.82
CA ALA A 8 5.70 11.01 7.82
C ALA A 8 6.48 12.04 6.99
N ASN A 9 7.27 12.87 7.67
CA ASN A 9 7.94 14.03 7.09
C ASN A 9 9.44 13.79 6.86
N GLU A 10 9.96 12.67 7.35
CA GLU A 10 11.35 12.34 7.09
C GLU A 10 11.42 11.34 5.92
N ILE A 11 11.84 11.85 4.76
CA ILE A 11 12.03 11.05 3.56
C ILE A 11 13.53 10.87 3.39
N ARG A 12 13.98 9.61 3.38
CA ARG A 12 15.38 9.25 3.15
C ARG A 12 15.53 8.62 1.77
N TYR A 13 16.62 8.94 1.09
CA TYR A 13 16.90 8.47 -0.27
C TYR A 13 18.14 7.60 -0.29
N ASP A 14 18.04 6.44 -0.93
CA ASP A 14 19.18 5.52 -1.12
C ASP A 14 19.69 5.51 -2.57
N VAL A 15 19.05 6.21 -3.50
CA VAL A 15 19.34 6.13 -4.94
C VAL A 15 19.53 7.52 -5.57
N GLY A 16 20.47 7.63 -6.50
CA GLY A 16 20.77 8.88 -7.18
C GLY A 16 19.65 9.43 -8.09
N ASN A 17 18.69 8.59 -8.50
CA ASN A 17 17.51 8.98 -9.27
C ASN A 17 16.28 8.78 -8.38
N SER A 18 15.93 9.77 -7.61
CA SER A 18 14.86 9.69 -6.63
C SER A 18 13.51 10.09 -7.20
N LEU A 19 12.45 9.40 -6.79
CA LEU A 19 11.06 9.81 -6.98
C LEU A 19 10.73 11.08 -6.18
N PHE A 20 11.58 11.40 -5.21
CA PHE A 20 11.41 12.53 -4.31
C PHE A 20 12.31 13.71 -4.64
N PRO A 21 11.89 14.96 -4.29
CA PRO A 21 12.76 16.12 -4.30
C PRO A 21 13.86 16.01 -3.23
N THR A 22 14.95 16.73 -3.43
CA THR A 22 15.96 16.90 -2.38
C THR A 22 15.35 17.73 -1.24
N GLY A 23 15.15 17.13 -0.09
CA GLY A 23 14.43 17.74 1.04
C GLY A 23 12.94 17.40 1.07
N SER A 24 12.22 17.87 2.11
CA SER A 24 10.80 17.54 2.36
C SER A 24 9.80 18.49 1.72
N ARG A 25 10.25 19.47 0.93
CA ARG A 25 9.40 20.47 0.30
C ARG A 25 8.77 19.93 -0.99
N ARG A 26 7.50 20.27 -1.21
CA ARG A 26 6.83 19.97 -2.47
C ARG A 26 7.50 20.69 -3.65
N PHE A 27 7.71 19.98 -4.75
CA PHE A 27 8.02 20.60 -6.03
C PHE A 27 6.79 21.33 -6.59
N ASP A 28 6.96 22.58 -7.02
CA ASP A 28 6.03 23.19 -7.94
C ASP A 28 6.27 22.66 -9.38
N LEU A 29 5.42 23.07 -10.32
CA LEU A 29 5.52 22.58 -11.70
C LEU A 29 6.85 22.94 -12.36
N THR A 30 7.38 24.14 -12.12
CA THR A 30 8.63 24.62 -12.72
C THR A 30 9.82 23.82 -12.22
N GLU A 31 9.91 23.61 -10.91
CA GLU A 31 10.95 22.81 -10.27
C GLU A 31 10.87 21.33 -10.70
N PHE A 32 9.63 20.83 -10.82
CA PHE A 32 9.39 19.48 -11.31
C PHE A 32 9.89 19.30 -12.74
N GLU A 33 9.57 20.22 -13.66
CA GLU A 33 10.04 20.14 -15.05
C GLU A 33 11.54 20.35 -15.19
N ALA A 34 12.12 21.22 -14.39
CA ALA A 34 13.57 21.41 -14.35
C ALA A 34 14.31 20.15 -13.92
N ARG A 35 13.74 19.35 -13.00
CA ARG A 35 14.33 18.11 -12.47
C ARG A 35 14.04 16.90 -13.35
N PHE A 36 12.79 16.74 -13.76
CA PHE A 36 12.27 15.53 -14.42
C PHE A 36 12.01 15.68 -15.91
N GLY A 37 12.35 16.85 -16.50
CA GLY A 37 12.06 17.16 -17.90
C GLY A 37 10.56 17.38 -18.15
N SER A 38 10.21 17.78 -19.37
CA SER A 38 8.84 17.90 -19.82
C SER A 38 8.23 16.52 -20.13
N SER A 39 6.92 16.45 -20.30
CA SER A 39 6.24 15.26 -20.79
C SER A 39 6.56 15.01 -22.26
N ILE A 40 6.69 13.73 -22.66
CA ILE A 40 6.74 13.39 -24.08
C ILE A 40 5.39 13.65 -24.74
N PRO A 41 5.35 14.04 -26.03
CA PRO A 41 4.10 14.13 -26.79
C PRO A 41 3.46 12.74 -26.88
N LEU A 42 2.16 12.64 -26.56
CA LEU A 42 1.38 11.39 -26.61
C LEU A 42 0.19 11.54 -27.56
N GLU A 43 0.45 12.14 -28.74
CA GLU A 43 -0.58 12.42 -29.76
C GLU A 43 -0.63 11.37 -30.84
N LYS A 44 0.52 10.85 -31.22
CA LYS A 44 0.65 9.88 -32.30
C LYS A 44 0.60 8.46 -31.75
N ARG A 45 0.04 7.56 -32.55
CA ARG A 45 -0.01 6.14 -32.20
C ARG A 45 1.39 5.55 -31.94
N ALA A 46 2.40 5.96 -32.69
CA ALA A 46 3.77 5.51 -32.51
C ALA A 46 4.34 5.91 -31.11
N ASP A 47 4.04 7.12 -30.63
CA ASP A 47 4.51 7.59 -29.32
C ASP A 47 3.83 6.79 -28.17
N LEU A 48 2.55 6.42 -28.35
CA LEU A 48 1.80 5.60 -27.41
C LEU A 48 2.34 4.15 -27.37
N GLU A 49 2.63 3.57 -28.54
CA GLU A 49 3.21 2.23 -28.65
C GLU A 49 4.63 2.18 -28.06
N ASP A 50 5.45 3.23 -28.26
CA ASP A 50 6.77 3.36 -27.66
C ASP A 50 6.68 3.44 -26.12
N LEU A 51 5.84 4.31 -25.58
CA LEU A 51 5.65 4.42 -24.14
C LEU A 51 5.18 3.09 -23.52
N LEU A 52 4.24 2.41 -24.16
CA LEU A 52 3.76 1.12 -23.65
C LEU A 52 4.86 0.06 -23.67
N SER A 53 5.70 0.05 -24.70
CA SER A 53 6.88 -0.80 -24.78
C SER A 53 7.90 -0.49 -23.69
N ARG A 54 8.16 0.79 -23.42
CA ARG A 54 9.03 1.23 -22.31
C ARG A 54 8.51 0.78 -20.95
N ILE A 55 7.20 0.89 -20.69
CA ILE A 55 6.56 0.41 -19.45
C ILE A 55 6.75 -1.11 -19.29
N GLU A 56 6.60 -1.87 -20.39
CA GLU A 56 6.78 -3.32 -20.40
C GLU A 56 8.25 -3.71 -20.15
N GLN A 57 9.18 -3.11 -20.87
CA GLN A 57 10.63 -3.35 -20.74
C GLN A 57 11.17 -2.95 -19.36
N ALA A 58 10.64 -1.87 -18.79
CA ALA A 58 10.98 -1.43 -17.44
C ALA A 58 10.37 -2.34 -16.35
N GLY A 59 9.54 -3.32 -16.70
CA GLY A 59 8.94 -4.22 -15.73
C GLY A 59 8.08 -3.52 -14.67
N VAL A 60 7.37 -2.43 -15.03
CA VAL A 60 6.57 -1.68 -14.05
C VAL A 60 5.40 -2.53 -13.55
N HIS A 61 5.43 -2.85 -12.25
CA HIS A 61 4.39 -3.61 -11.57
C HIS A 61 3.57 -2.73 -10.62
N GLY A 62 2.37 -3.21 -10.26
CA GLY A 62 1.51 -2.56 -9.28
C GLY A 62 2.13 -2.54 -7.88
N ARG A 63 2.20 -1.37 -7.25
CA ARG A 63 2.78 -1.13 -5.91
C ARG A 63 1.72 -1.05 -4.80
N GLY A 64 0.50 -1.51 -5.07
CA GLY A 64 -0.59 -1.58 -4.09
C GLY A 64 -0.84 -2.98 -3.53
N GLY A 65 0.19 -3.81 -3.41
CA GLY A 65 0.15 -5.16 -2.81
C GLY A 65 -0.10 -6.33 -3.77
N ALA A 66 -0.75 -6.12 -4.91
CA ALA A 66 -1.06 -7.21 -5.85
C ALA A 66 0.04 -7.53 -6.88
N HIS A 67 1.05 -6.67 -6.99
CA HIS A 67 2.21 -6.78 -7.88
C HIS A 67 1.88 -7.20 -9.33
N PHE A 68 0.76 -6.71 -9.87
CA PHE A 68 0.29 -7.05 -11.22
C PHE A 68 1.04 -6.22 -12.28
N PRO A 69 1.48 -6.82 -13.42
CA PRO A 69 2.20 -6.11 -14.48
C PRO A 69 1.37 -4.98 -15.09
N SER A 70 1.88 -3.72 -15.04
CA SER A 70 1.15 -2.53 -15.47
C SER A 70 0.89 -2.52 -16.98
N ALA A 71 1.84 -2.98 -17.80
CA ALA A 71 1.65 -3.08 -19.24
C ALA A 71 0.51 -4.04 -19.62
N VAL A 72 0.40 -5.19 -18.94
CA VAL A 72 -0.70 -6.15 -19.15
C VAL A 72 -2.04 -5.52 -18.77
N LYS A 73 -2.07 -4.76 -17.67
CA LYS A 73 -3.25 -4.05 -17.19
C LYS A 73 -3.71 -3.00 -18.22
N ILE A 74 -2.79 -2.19 -18.74
CA ILE A 74 -3.06 -1.17 -19.74
C ILE A 74 -3.54 -1.81 -21.07
N ARG A 75 -2.85 -2.86 -21.56
CA ARG A 75 -3.27 -3.59 -22.76
C ARG A 75 -4.68 -4.16 -22.65
N SER A 76 -5.00 -4.74 -21.48
CA SER A 76 -6.35 -5.27 -21.22
C SER A 76 -7.41 -4.17 -21.26
N ALA A 77 -7.11 -2.97 -20.75
CA ALA A 77 -8.02 -1.82 -20.81
C ALA A 77 -8.20 -1.32 -22.25
N ILE A 78 -7.13 -1.24 -23.04
CA ILE A 78 -7.18 -0.88 -24.46
C ILE A 78 -8.07 -1.86 -25.23
N LEU A 79 -7.92 -3.16 -25.00
CA LEU A 79 -8.73 -4.21 -25.65
C LEU A 79 -10.20 -4.19 -25.22
N ALA A 80 -10.49 -3.77 -23.99
CA ALA A 80 -11.86 -3.64 -23.50
C ALA A 80 -12.62 -2.45 -24.08
N GLY A 81 -11.93 -1.56 -24.79
CA GLY A 81 -12.50 -0.38 -25.43
C GLY A 81 -12.23 0.92 -24.69
N ALA A 82 -12.07 1.97 -25.48
CA ALA A 82 -11.73 3.33 -25.01
C ALA A 82 -12.87 4.02 -24.24
N GLY A 83 -12.53 5.04 -23.47
CA GLY A 83 -13.50 6.04 -23.02
C GLY A 83 -13.91 5.96 -21.56
N GLY A 84 -13.11 5.31 -20.71
CA GLY A 84 -13.32 5.22 -19.27
C GLY A 84 -12.66 6.34 -18.46
N THR A 85 -12.55 6.11 -17.15
CA THR A 85 -11.86 6.96 -16.19
C THR A 85 -10.62 6.26 -15.66
N VAL A 86 -9.48 6.94 -15.63
CA VAL A 86 -8.27 6.45 -14.94
C VAL A 86 -8.16 7.11 -13.58
N ILE A 87 -7.96 6.33 -12.54
CA ILE A 87 -7.91 6.78 -11.15
C ILE A 87 -6.51 6.49 -10.56
N ALA A 88 -5.88 7.54 -10.04
CA ALA A 88 -4.76 7.42 -9.11
C ALA A 88 -5.31 7.14 -7.70
N ASN A 89 -4.95 6.01 -7.12
CA ASN A 89 -5.28 5.71 -5.73
C ASN A 89 -4.23 6.36 -4.82
N ALA A 90 -4.65 7.39 -4.10
CA ALA A 90 -3.88 8.09 -3.07
C ALA A 90 -4.43 7.83 -1.66
N ALA A 91 -5.37 6.88 -1.51
CA ALA A 91 -5.95 6.50 -0.23
C ALA A 91 -5.14 5.35 0.38
N GLU A 92 -4.24 5.67 1.30
CA GLU A 92 -3.54 4.69 2.15
C GLU A 92 -4.42 4.42 3.37
N GLY A 93 -5.17 3.30 3.34
CA GLY A 93 -6.08 2.93 4.42
C GLY A 93 -5.41 2.28 5.61
N GLU A 94 -4.12 2.01 5.57
CA GLU A 94 -3.39 1.36 6.64
C GLU A 94 -2.66 2.38 7.53
N PRO A 95 -2.86 2.35 8.87
CA PRO A 95 -2.30 3.35 9.79
C PRO A 95 -0.77 3.45 9.76
N SER A 96 -0.10 2.32 9.49
CA SER A 96 1.38 2.28 9.39
C SER A 96 1.92 2.78 8.06
N ALA A 97 1.11 2.91 7.01
CA ALA A 97 1.55 3.33 5.69
C ALA A 97 1.79 4.85 5.61
N ALA A 98 2.75 5.26 4.77
CA ALA A 98 3.05 6.68 4.53
C ALA A 98 3.65 6.95 3.15
N LYS A 99 3.98 5.92 2.36
CA LYS A 99 4.76 6.10 1.13
C LYS A 99 4.01 6.86 0.03
N ASP A 100 2.72 6.58 -0.15
CA ASP A 100 1.92 7.25 -1.17
C ASP A 100 1.61 8.69 -0.73
N ALA A 101 1.31 8.91 0.55
CA ALA A 101 1.13 10.24 1.12
C ALA A 101 2.40 11.10 0.97
N ALA A 102 3.58 10.56 1.29
CA ALA A 102 4.86 11.25 1.11
C ALA A 102 5.08 11.66 -0.35
N LEU A 103 4.80 10.76 -1.29
CA LEU A 103 4.92 11.03 -2.73
C LEU A 103 3.98 12.17 -3.18
N TRP A 104 2.71 12.14 -2.76
CA TRP A 104 1.76 13.21 -3.07
C TRP A 104 2.12 14.55 -2.43
N GLN A 105 2.66 14.53 -1.22
CA GLN A 105 3.04 15.76 -0.50
C GLN A 105 4.27 16.43 -1.10
N THR A 106 5.17 15.66 -1.72
CA THR A 106 6.46 16.17 -2.21
C THR A 106 6.55 16.25 -3.72
N ASN A 107 6.04 15.27 -4.46
CA ASN A 107 6.15 15.20 -5.92
C ASN A 107 4.82 14.81 -6.62
N PRO A 108 3.72 15.59 -6.41
CA PRO A 108 2.41 15.26 -6.99
C PRO A 108 2.43 15.29 -8.52
N HIS A 109 3.26 16.12 -9.14
CA HIS A 109 3.34 16.25 -10.60
C HIS A 109 3.84 14.98 -11.28
N LEU A 110 4.69 14.20 -10.61
CA LEU A 110 5.18 12.93 -11.14
C LEU A 110 4.05 11.90 -11.24
N VAL A 111 3.23 11.79 -10.20
CA VAL A 111 2.04 10.93 -10.19
C VAL A 111 1.04 11.36 -11.25
N LEU A 112 0.78 12.68 -11.35
CA LEU A 112 -0.16 13.25 -12.32
C LEU A 112 0.32 13.09 -13.77
N ARG A 113 1.63 13.15 -14.02
CA ARG A 113 2.20 12.84 -15.34
C ARG A 113 1.93 11.39 -15.72
N GLY A 114 2.16 10.43 -14.81
CA GLY A 114 1.85 9.02 -15.05
C GLY A 114 0.35 8.77 -15.24
N LEU A 115 -0.49 9.45 -14.48
CA LEU A 115 -1.95 9.39 -14.63
C LEU A 115 -2.39 9.88 -16.01
N ALA A 116 -1.86 11.02 -16.48
CA ALA A 116 -2.13 11.58 -17.80
C ALA A 116 -1.63 10.64 -18.92
N ALA A 117 -0.45 10.04 -18.74
CA ALA A 117 0.14 9.08 -19.69
C ALA A 117 -0.72 7.82 -19.82
N VAL A 118 -1.19 7.23 -18.72
CA VAL A 118 -2.12 6.09 -18.77
C VAL A 118 -3.45 6.51 -19.38
N GLY A 119 -3.94 7.71 -19.08
CA GLY A 119 -5.14 8.27 -19.71
C GLY A 119 -5.03 8.34 -21.22
N ALA A 120 -3.89 8.81 -21.74
CA ALA A 120 -3.61 8.86 -23.18
C ALA A 120 -3.55 7.45 -23.80
N LEU A 121 -2.79 6.53 -23.18
CA LEU A 121 -2.67 5.14 -23.63
C LEU A 121 -4.01 4.42 -23.75
N THR A 122 -4.92 4.66 -22.81
CA THR A 122 -6.24 4.00 -22.73
C THR A 122 -7.36 4.81 -23.38
N GLN A 123 -7.06 5.96 -23.99
CA GLN A 123 -8.04 6.89 -24.56
C GLN A 123 -9.15 7.24 -23.55
N ALA A 124 -8.77 7.48 -22.31
CA ALA A 124 -9.70 7.81 -21.25
C ALA A 124 -10.44 9.12 -21.54
N LYS A 125 -11.65 9.27 -20.98
CA LYS A 125 -12.45 10.51 -21.06
C LYS A 125 -12.19 11.45 -19.86
N SER A 126 -11.71 10.90 -18.75
CA SER A 126 -11.43 11.66 -17.54
C SER A 126 -10.35 11.01 -16.70
N LEU A 127 -9.73 11.82 -15.86
CA LEU A 127 -8.74 11.43 -14.87
C LEU A 127 -9.29 11.72 -13.46
N GLY A 128 -8.88 10.92 -12.49
CA GLY A 128 -9.26 11.14 -11.11
C GLY A 128 -8.17 10.80 -10.12
N VAL A 129 -8.26 11.40 -8.94
CA VAL A 129 -7.47 11.02 -7.78
C VAL A 129 -8.44 10.64 -6.65
N TRP A 130 -8.29 9.43 -6.13
CA TRP A 130 -9.03 8.90 -5.00
C TRP A 130 -8.22 9.12 -3.73
N VAL A 131 -8.67 9.97 -2.82
CA VAL A 131 -7.93 10.41 -1.62
C VAL A 131 -8.85 10.44 -0.41
N HIS A 132 -8.37 10.04 0.76
CA HIS A 132 -9.15 10.12 2.00
C HIS A 132 -9.55 11.55 2.33
N GLU A 133 -10.79 11.75 2.78
CA GLU A 133 -11.35 13.06 3.09
C GLU A 133 -10.63 13.80 4.22
N ASP A 134 -9.99 13.10 5.12
CA ASP A 134 -9.21 13.59 6.26
C ASP A 134 -7.69 13.73 6.00
N SER A 135 -7.21 13.32 4.83
CA SER A 135 -5.80 13.49 4.42
C SER A 135 -5.48 14.92 4.00
N TYR A 136 -5.55 15.86 4.92
CA TYR A 136 -5.47 17.31 4.66
C TYR A 136 -4.18 17.73 3.93
N SER A 137 -3.02 17.27 4.36
CA SER A 137 -1.72 17.62 3.76
C SER A 137 -1.61 17.11 2.33
N THR A 138 -1.99 15.87 2.07
CA THR A 138 -2.04 15.27 0.72
C THR A 138 -3.01 16.04 -0.19
N ARG A 139 -4.20 16.34 0.30
CA ARG A 139 -5.23 17.10 -0.45
C ARG A 139 -4.78 18.52 -0.76
N SER A 140 -4.11 19.19 0.17
CA SER A 140 -3.58 20.53 -0.03
C SER A 140 -2.50 20.56 -1.12
N SER A 141 -1.54 19.65 -1.06
CA SER A 141 -0.51 19.50 -2.10
C SER A 141 -1.11 19.19 -3.47
N MET A 142 -2.05 18.24 -3.52
CA MET A 142 -2.78 17.89 -4.74
C MET A 142 -3.53 19.07 -5.34
N ALA A 143 -4.24 19.85 -4.51
CA ALA A 143 -4.98 21.03 -4.98
C ALA A 143 -4.04 22.12 -5.56
N GLY A 144 -2.86 22.29 -4.95
CA GLY A 144 -1.81 23.15 -5.49
C GLY A 144 -1.35 22.70 -6.87
N ALA A 145 -1.02 21.41 -6.99
CA ALA A 145 -0.60 20.81 -8.26
C ALA A 145 -1.68 20.91 -9.35
N PHE A 146 -2.95 20.72 -9.02
CA PHE A 146 -4.06 20.89 -9.97
C PHE A 146 -4.14 22.33 -10.50
N LYS A 147 -3.98 23.33 -9.62
CA LYS A 147 -3.97 24.76 -10.02
C LYS A 147 -2.80 25.08 -10.95
N GLU A 148 -1.60 24.59 -10.62
CA GLU A 148 -0.39 24.82 -11.43
C GLU A 148 -0.55 24.20 -12.83
N ARG A 149 -1.03 22.96 -12.92
CA ARG A 149 -1.26 22.26 -14.19
C ARG A 149 -2.36 22.91 -15.02
N ALA A 150 -3.44 23.36 -14.38
CA ALA A 150 -4.51 24.07 -15.07
C ALA A 150 -4.04 25.43 -15.60
N ALA A 151 -3.23 26.18 -14.84
CA ALA A 151 -2.66 27.45 -15.29
C ALA A 151 -1.67 27.29 -16.46
N ALA A 152 -0.97 26.17 -16.53
CA ALA A 152 -0.05 25.80 -17.60
C ALA A 152 -0.74 25.10 -18.79
N GLU A 153 -2.06 24.84 -18.70
CA GLU A 153 -2.87 24.18 -19.73
C GLU A 153 -2.30 22.82 -20.22
N ILE A 154 -1.62 22.10 -19.32
CA ILE A 154 -0.92 20.86 -19.70
C ILE A 154 -1.82 19.61 -19.68
N ASP A 155 -2.94 19.62 -18.94
CA ASP A 155 -3.86 18.51 -18.87
C ASP A 155 -4.96 18.62 -19.94
N ARG A 156 -5.00 17.63 -20.84
CA ARG A 156 -6.00 17.57 -21.91
C ARG A 156 -7.32 16.97 -21.48
N LEU A 157 -7.31 16.19 -20.40
CA LEU A 157 -8.49 15.49 -19.89
C LEU A 157 -8.98 16.15 -18.60
N PRO A 158 -10.30 16.13 -18.36
CA PRO A 158 -10.84 16.59 -17.09
C PRO A 158 -10.22 15.80 -15.93
N LEU A 159 -9.65 16.52 -14.95
CA LEU A 159 -9.04 15.97 -13.75
C LEU A 159 -9.89 16.29 -12.52
N ARG A 160 -10.24 15.27 -11.72
CA ARG A 160 -11.12 15.41 -10.55
C ARG A 160 -10.52 14.73 -9.32
N ALA A 161 -10.79 15.31 -8.13
CA ALA A 161 -10.59 14.64 -6.85
C ALA A 161 -11.88 13.93 -6.43
N TYR A 162 -11.75 12.69 -5.99
CA TYR A 162 -12.79 11.90 -5.35
C TYR A 162 -12.43 11.70 -3.89
N LEU A 163 -13.33 12.10 -2.98
CA LEU A 163 -13.10 11.95 -1.55
C LEU A 163 -13.53 10.54 -1.10
N ALA A 164 -12.59 9.82 -0.54
CA ALA A 164 -12.78 8.50 0.02
C ALA A 164 -13.17 8.60 1.50
N PRO A 165 -14.14 7.79 1.98
CA PRO A 165 -14.34 7.65 3.41
C PRO A 165 -13.09 7.04 4.05
N HIS A 166 -12.77 7.45 5.28
CA HIS A 166 -11.64 6.92 6.02
C HIS A 166 -11.94 5.48 6.49
N ARG A 167 -11.62 4.51 5.64
CA ARG A 167 -11.78 3.07 5.89
C ARG A 167 -10.70 2.30 5.13
N TYR A 168 -10.14 1.28 5.76
CA TYR A 168 -9.13 0.42 5.14
C TYR A 168 -9.56 -0.11 3.77
N VAL A 169 -10.77 -0.68 3.68
CA VAL A 169 -11.28 -1.30 2.46
C VAL A 169 -11.66 -0.29 1.36
N SER A 170 -11.76 1.01 1.66
CA SER A 170 -12.08 2.03 0.66
C SER A 170 -10.94 2.25 -0.35
N GLY A 171 -9.70 1.87 0.01
CA GLY A 171 -8.52 1.89 -0.87
C GLY A 171 -8.43 0.66 -1.80
N GLU A 172 -9.29 -0.33 -1.66
CA GLU A 172 -9.31 -1.52 -2.52
C GLU A 172 -9.87 -1.17 -3.91
N ALA A 173 -9.25 -1.71 -4.98
CA ALA A 173 -9.58 -1.30 -6.36
C ALA A 173 -11.05 -1.47 -6.72
N SER A 174 -11.70 -2.56 -6.30
CA SER A 174 -13.13 -2.78 -6.60
C SER A 174 -14.05 -1.86 -5.81
N ALA A 175 -13.64 -1.41 -4.62
CA ALA A 175 -14.35 -0.39 -3.85
C ALA A 175 -14.30 0.98 -4.54
N ILE A 176 -13.13 1.35 -5.04
CA ILE A 176 -12.93 2.58 -5.82
C ILE A 176 -13.79 2.56 -7.09
N ILE A 177 -13.74 1.46 -7.85
CA ILE A 177 -14.53 1.29 -9.06
C ILE A 177 -16.02 1.43 -8.74
N ASN A 178 -16.50 0.74 -7.70
CA ASN A 178 -17.89 0.81 -7.28
C ASN A 178 -18.32 2.24 -6.93
N ALA A 179 -17.50 2.96 -6.16
CA ALA A 179 -17.79 4.34 -5.75
C ALA A 179 -17.78 5.33 -6.94
N VAL A 180 -16.80 5.23 -7.84
CA VAL A 180 -16.71 6.10 -9.03
C VAL A 180 -17.88 5.86 -9.98
N GLN A 181 -18.46 4.66 -9.98
CA GLN A 181 -19.66 4.31 -10.73
C GLN A 181 -20.97 4.66 -10.01
N GLY A 182 -20.90 5.36 -8.88
CA GLY A 182 -22.09 5.86 -8.14
C GLY A 182 -22.59 4.93 -7.02
N GLY A 183 -21.86 3.85 -6.72
CA GLY A 183 -22.11 2.98 -5.57
C GLY A 183 -21.39 3.47 -4.30
N SER A 184 -21.41 2.64 -3.26
CA SER A 184 -20.67 2.88 -2.02
C SER A 184 -19.19 2.47 -2.15
N ALA A 185 -18.30 3.09 -1.34
CA ALA A 185 -16.87 2.79 -1.32
C ALA A 185 -16.56 1.48 -0.55
N VAL A 186 -17.13 0.38 -1.02
CA VAL A 186 -16.96 -0.97 -0.47
C VAL A 186 -16.62 -1.95 -1.60
N PRO A 187 -15.79 -2.96 -1.32
CA PRO A 187 -15.39 -3.95 -2.31
C PRO A 187 -16.59 -4.63 -2.98
N LYS A 188 -16.50 -4.85 -4.28
CA LYS A 188 -17.48 -5.56 -5.07
C LYS A 188 -16.88 -6.85 -5.61
N PHE A 189 -17.61 -7.96 -5.48
CA PHE A 189 -17.19 -9.23 -6.07
C PHE A 189 -17.36 -9.20 -7.60
N PHE A 190 -16.26 -9.48 -8.30
CA PHE A 190 -16.26 -9.66 -9.76
C PHE A 190 -15.92 -11.12 -10.09
N PRO A 191 -16.83 -11.89 -10.73
CA PRO A 191 -16.62 -13.31 -11.02
C PRO A 191 -15.44 -13.60 -11.96
N THR A 192 -15.06 -12.62 -12.77
CA THR A 192 -13.92 -12.72 -13.70
C THR A 192 -13.02 -11.49 -13.58
N LYS A 193 -11.71 -11.70 -13.69
CA LYS A 193 -10.72 -10.59 -13.66
C LYS A 193 -10.95 -9.56 -14.77
N SER A 194 -11.56 -9.95 -15.90
CA SER A 194 -11.91 -9.05 -17.01
C SER A 194 -13.01 -8.03 -16.66
N ARG A 195 -13.79 -8.27 -15.60
CA ARG A 195 -14.79 -7.32 -15.09
C ARG A 195 -14.25 -6.38 -14.00
N ALA A 196 -12.96 -6.47 -13.69
CA ALA A 196 -12.30 -5.57 -12.74
C ALA A 196 -12.24 -4.09 -13.18
N TRP A 197 -12.74 -3.79 -14.38
CA TRP A 197 -12.85 -2.43 -14.93
C TRP A 197 -14.22 -1.77 -14.68
N GLY A 198 -15.13 -2.45 -14.01
CA GLY A 198 -16.50 -2.04 -13.82
C GLY A 198 -17.46 -2.57 -14.90
N GLU A 199 -18.73 -2.63 -14.56
CA GLU A 199 -19.81 -2.99 -15.49
C GLU A 199 -20.37 -1.73 -16.15
N GLY A 200 -20.62 -1.78 -17.45
CA GLY A 200 -21.25 -0.69 -18.20
C GLY A 200 -20.31 0.01 -19.20
N ASN A 201 -20.81 1.13 -19.76
CA ASN A 201 -20.17 1.85 -20.86
C ASN A 201 -18.99 2.76 -20.46
N ALA A 202 -18.58 2.79 -19.18
CA ALA A 202 -17.51 3.65 -18.67
C ALA A 202 -16.58 2.87 -17.75
N PRO A 203 -15.58 2.16 -18.27
CA PRO A 203 -14.63 1.40 -17.48
C PRO A 203 -13.83 2.34 -16.55
N VAL A 204 -13.53 1.87 -15.34
CA VAL A 204 -12.68 2.57 -14.37
C VAL A 204 -11.41 1.79 -14.16
N LEU A 205 -10.26 2.44 -14.36
CA LEU A 205 -8.94 1.84 -14.26
C LEU A 205 -8.19 2.46 -13.09
N VAL A 206 -7.92 1.68 -12.07
CA VAL A 206 -7.28 2.15 -10.83
C VAL A 206 -5.80 1.79 -10.81
N PHE A 207 -4.92 2.75 -10.53
CA PHE A 207 -3.50 2.55 -10.31
C PHE A 207 -3.06 3.09 -8.94
N ASN A 208 -2.11 2.42 -8.30
CA ASN A 208 -1.43 2.95 -7.13
C ASN A 208 -0.55 4.16 -7.52
N SER A 209 -0.38 5.11 -6.60
CA SER A 209 0.37 6.36 -6.81
C SER A 209 1.83 6.14 -7.18
N GLU A 210 2.54 5.23 -6.49
CA GLU A 210 3.93 4.90 -6.80
C GLU A 210 4.08 4.27 -8.20
N THR A 211 3.15 3.40 -8.59
CA THR A 211 3.11 2.84 -9.95
C THR A 211 2.99 3.93 -11.01
N LEU A 212 2.12 4.91 -10.78
CA LEU A 212 1.97 6.07 -11.68
C LEU A 212 3.22 6.94 -11.69
N ALA A 213 3.89 7.13 -10.56
CA ALA A 213 5.15 7.87 -10.51
C ALA A 213 6.23 7.22 -11.41
N HIS A 214 6.38 5.91 -11.36
CA HIS A 214 7.28 5.18 -12.27
C HIS A 214 6.89 5.34 -13.74
N ILE A 215 5.59 5.26 -14.07
CA ILE A 215 5.12 5.54 -15.42
C ILE A 215 5.37 6.99 -15.81
N GLY A 216 5.23 7.93 -14.86
CA GLY A 216 5.51 9.35 -15.05
C GLY A 216 6.96 9.65 -15.41
N LEU A 217 7.92 8.91 -14.85
CA LEU A 217 9.32 8.98 -15.24
C LEU A 217 9.53 8.51 -16.68
N LEU A 218 8.94 7.38 -17.05
CA LEU A 218 9.03 6.84 -18.41
C LEU A 218 8.35 7.74 -19.46
N ALA A 219 7.37 8.54 -19.05
CA ALA A 219 6.70 9.52 -19.89
C ALA A 219 7.42 10.89 -19.93
N SER A 220 8.66 10.99 -19.42
CA SER A 220 9.50 12.17 -19.48
C SER A 220 10.24 12.26 -20.81
N SER A 221 10.54 13.50 -21.24
CA SER A 221 11.44 13.79 -22.36
C SER A 221 12.90 13.43 -22.07
N LEU A 222 13.27 13.31 -20.80
CA LEU A 222 14.56 12.78 -20.39
C LEU A 222 14.53 11.24 -20.44
N ASN A 223 15.59 10.63 -20.97
CA ASN A 223 15.75 9.19 -20.97
C ASN A 223 16.12 8.73 -19.55
N TRP A 224 15.12 8.53 -18.71
CA TRP A 224 15.31 7.89 -17.42
C TRP A 224 15.55 6.40 -17.64
N ALA A 225 16.63 5.89 -17.05
CA ALA A 225 16.78 4.45 -16.91
C ALA A 225 15.60 3.89 -16.09
N PRO A 226 15.14 2.66 -16.35
CA PRO A 226 14.15 2.02 -15.52
C PRO A 226 14.58 2.12 -14.06
N LEU A 227 13.74 2.73 -13.21
CA LEU A 227 14.03 2.77 -11.77
C LEU A 227 13.70 1.40 -11.18
N GLU A 228 14.73 0.63 -10.94
CA GLU A 228 14.64 -0.59 -10.14
C GLU A 228 14.59 -0.22 -8.64
N SER A 229 13.68 0.68 -8.29
CA SER A 229 13.45 1.11 -6.91
C SER A 229 12.03 0.82 -6.45
N THR A 230 11.84 0.81 -5.14
CA THR A 230 10.54 0.72 -4.48
C THR A 230 10.48 1.63 -3.27
N LEU A 231 9.30 2.12 -2.96
CA LEU A 231 9.07 2.88 -1.74
C LEU A 231 8.70 1.94 -0.61
N VAL A 232 9.35 2.10 0.52
CA VAL A 232 9.01 1.40 1.75
C VAL A 232 8.73 2.39 2.87
N THR A 233 7.75 2.06 3.69
CA THR A 233 7.53 2.72 4.97
C THR A 233 8.20 1.90 6.06
N LEU A 234 9.13 2.49 6.78
CA LEU A 234 9.74 1.91 7.98
C LEU A 234 9.00 2.41 9.20
N LEU A 235 8.57 1.49 10.07
CA LEU A 235 8.03 1.82 11.39
C LEU A 235 9.01 1.30 12.44
N THR A 236 9.58 2.22 13.23
CA THR A 236 10.53 1.92 14.31
C THR A 236 10.13 2.65 15.57
N LEU A 237 10.83 2.41 16.70
CA LEU A 237 10.62 3.20 17.94
C LEU A 237 10.96 4.68 17.76
N ASN A 238 11.79 5.01 16.77
CA ASN A 238 12.20 6.40 16.48
C ASN A 238 11.18 7.14 15.60
N GLY A 239 10.17 6.45 15.11
CA GLY A 239 9.12 7.03 14.27
C GLY A 239 8.87 6.26 12.99
N ARG A 240 8.18 6.95 12.07
CA ARG A 240 7.80 6.42 10.76
C ARG A 240 8.55 7.17 9.66
N TYR A 241 9.23 6.44 8.79
CA TYR A 241 10.08 6.97 7.73
C TYR A 241 9.68 6.38 6.39
N VAL A 242 9.79 7.14 5.30
CA VAL A 242 9.67 6.63 3.94
C VAL A 242 11.05 6.60 3.31
N ARG A 243 11.43 5.45 2.78
CA ARG A 243 12.68 5.26 2.03
C ARG A 243 12.38 4.81 0.61
N GLU A 244 13.08 5.41 -0.35
CA GLU A 244 13.21 4.86 -1.69
C GLU A 244 14.45 3.96 -1.71
N VAL A 245 14.26 2.68 -2.01
CA VAL A 245 15.32 1.68 -1.96
C VAL A 245 15.54 1.05 -3.34
N SER A 246 16.80 0.79 -3.68
CA SER A 246 17.16 0.02 -4.87
C SER A 246 16.71 -1.42 -4.73
N SER A 247 16.42 -2.07 -5.87
CA SER A 247 16.13 -3.51 -5.92
C SER A 247 17.26 -4.40 -5.38
N ASP A 248 18.48 -3.86 -5.28
CA ASP A 248 19.64 -4.57 -4.75
C ASP A 248 19.81 -4.40 -3.24
N THR A 249 19.16 -3.42 -2.61
CA THR A 249 19.24 -3.16 -1.18
C THR A 249 18.75 -4.37 -0.38
N THR A 250 19.51 -4.84 0.58
CA THR A 250 19.11 -5.90 1.52
C THR A 250 18.36 -5.32 2.72
N PHE A 251 17.62 -6.16 3.46
CA PHE A 251 16.98 -5.71 4.71
C PHE A 251 18.03 -5.29 5.76
N ALA A 252 19.21 -5.92 5.77
CA ALA A 252 20.30 -5.54 6.67
C ALA A 252 20.86 -4.14 6.37
N GLU A 253 20.85 -3.71 5.11
CA GLU A 253 21.24 -2.35 4.69
C GLU A 253 20.08 -1.35 4.86
N LEU A 254 18.84 -1.83 4.80
CA LEU A 254 17.66 -1.00 4.98
C LEU A 254 17.49 -0.52 6.43
N LEU A 255 17.74 -1.38 7.41
CA LEU A 255 17.52 -1.09 8.82
C LEU A 255 18.81 -0.69 9.53
N GLU A 256 18.77 0.41 10.30
CA GLU A 256 19.88 0.74 11.20
C GLU A 256 20.07 -0.40 12.21
N PRO A 257 21.31 -0.66 12.66
CA PRO A 257 21.57 -1.73 13.64
C PRO A 257 20.72 -1.62 14.93
N SER A 258 20.39 -0.39 15.36
CA SER A 258 19.54 -0.13 16.52
C SER A 258 18.06 -0.50 16.31
N ASP A 259 17.62 -0.57 15.07
CA ASP A 259 16.24 -0.87 14.68
C ASP A 259 16.05 -2.36 14.32
N GLN A 260 17.14 -3.15 14.27
CA GLN A 260 17.06 -4.59 14.04
C GLN A 260 16.42 -5.29 15.25
N ALA A 261 15.51 -6.21 14.95
CA ALA A 261 14.73 -6.93 15.95
C ALA A 261 14.68 -8.42 15.59
N GLU A 262 14.27 -9.27 16.52
CA GLU A 262 14.14 -10.71 16.28
C GLU A 262 13.04 -11.03 15.25
N HIS A 263 11.97 -10.22 15.25
CA HIS A 263 10.81 -10.41 14.39
C HIS A 263 10.44 -9.13 13.65
N VAL A 264 9.96 -9.28 12.42
CA VAL A 264 9.58 -8.16 11.55
C VAL A 264 8.18 -8.39 11.00
N LEU A 265 7.32 -7.38 11.07
CA LEU A 265 6.10 -7.34 10.27
C LEU A 265 6.42 -6.83 8.88
N LEU A 266 6.23 -7.69 7.88
CA LEU A 266 6.50 -7.40 6.48
C LEU A 266 5.20 -7.26 5.69
N GLY A 267 5.04 -6.17 4.96
CA GLY A 267 3.92 -5.95 4.05
C GLY A 267 2.68 -5.34 4.68
N GLY A 268 2.75 -4.93 5.95
CA GLY A 268 1.68 -4.25 6.68
C GLY A 268 0.70 -5.19 7.38
N TYR A 269 -0.47 -4.67 7.77
CA TYR A 269 -1.47 -5.39 8.56
C TYR A 269 -2.16 -6.52 7.79
N GLY A 270 -2.17 -6.46 6.47
CA GLY A 270 -2.53 -7.58 5.61
C GLY A 270 -1.32 -8.43 5.18
N GLY A 271 -0.15 -8.18 5.74
CA GLY A 271 1.12 -8.84 5.46
C GLY A 271 1.38 -10.10 6.29
N GLN A 272 2.58 -10.21 6.83
CA GLN A 272 3.02 -11.42 7.54
C GLN A 272 4.16 -11.14 8.52
N TRP A 273 4.23 -11.93 9.58
CA TRP A 273 5.37 -11.96 10.49
C TRP A 273 6.47 -12.85 9.93
N VAL A 274 7.71 -12.41 10.09
CA VAL A 274 8.92 -13.14 9.67
C VAL A 274 10.01 -12.99 10.72
N ASN A 275 10.90 -13.99 10.84
CA ASN A 275 12.09 -13.82 11.67
C ASN A 275 13.13 -13.00 10.92
N TRP A 276 13.82 -12.13 11.62
CA TRP A 276 14.86 -11.28 11.06
C TRP A 276 15.96 -12.09 10.35
N GLN A 277 16.41 -13.17 10.98
CA GLN A 277 17.45 -14.05 10.41
C GLN A 277 17.10 -14.63 9.03
N ASP A 278 15.79 -14.81 8.75
CA ASP A 278 15.33 -15.41 7.50
C ASP A 278 15.34 -14.39 6.34
N ILE A 279 15.27 -13.08 6.66
CA ILE A 279 15.17 -12.03 5.63
C ILE A 279 16.34 -11.04 5.60
N ALA A 280 17.19 -11.00 6.62
CA ALA A 280 18.25 -9.97 6.76
C ALA A 280 19.10 -9.80 5.48
N HIS A 281 19.44 -10.90 4.84
CA HIS A 281 20.25 -10.92 3.60
C HIS A 281 19.42 -10.97 2.31
N SER A 282 18.09 -11.00 2.42
CA SER A 282 17.20 -10.94 1.26
C SER A 282 17.14 -9.50 0.74
N ARG A 283 16.98 -9.36 -0.60
CA ARG A 283 16.77 -8.05 -1.21
C ARG A 283 15.37 -7.53 -0.93
N VAL A 284 15.24 -6.23 -0.72
CA VAL A 284 13.96 -5.53 -0.55
C VAL A 284 13.29 -5.37 -1.92
N HIS A 285 13.02 -6.50 -2.54
CA HIS A 285 12.46 -6.57 -3.88
C HIS A 285 11.47 -7.73 -4.00
N GLU A 286 10.32 -7.48 -4.62
CA GLU A 286 9.19 -8.43 -4.67
C GLU A 286 9.58 -9.79 -5.27
N ALA A 287 10.36 -9.81 -6.37
CA ALA A 287 10.77 -11.06 -6.99
C ALA A 287 11.71 -11.89 -6.10
N SER A 288 12.56 -11.25 -5.31
CA SER A 288 13.42 -11.92 -4.33
C SER A 288 12.59 -12.55 -3.20
N LEU A 289 11.59 -11.80 -2.71
CA LEU A 289 10.71 -12.25 -1.64
C LEU A 289 9.73 -13.34 -2.09
N ALA A 290 9.19 -13.23 -3.29
CA ALA A 290 8.27 -14.23 -3.85
C ALA A 290 8.87 -15.64 -3.91
N GLY A 291 10.19 -15.74 -4.19
CA GLY A 291 10.92 -17.01 -4.13
C GLY A 291 10.95 -17.67 -2.75
N GLN A 292 10.69 -16.92 -1.70
CA GLN A 292 10.62 -17.35 -0.31
C GLN A 292 9.18 -17.45 0.22
N GLY A 293 8.18 -17.24 -0.64
CA GLY A 293 6.76 -17.16 -0.25
C GLY A 293 6.40 -15.87 0.50
N LEU A 294 7.24 -14.84 0.41
CA LEU A 294 7.08 -13.54 1.06
C LEU A 294 6.64 -12.48 0.05
N SER A 295 6.15 -11.34 0.54
CA SER A 295 5.76 -10.19 -0.28
C SER A 295 5.97 -8.88 0.48
N LEU A 296 6.35 -7.82 -0.23
CA LEU A 296 6.40 -6.46 0.31
C LEU A 296 4.99 -5.89 0.62
N GLY A 297 3.95 -6.48 0.05
CA GLY A 297 2.56 -6.08 0.30
C GLY A 297 2.33 -4.58 0.10
N ALA A 298 1.94 -3.89 1.19
CA ALA A 298 1.75 -2.43 1.20
C ALA A 298 3.06 -1.62 1.27
N GLY A 299 4.22 -2.29 1.22
CA GLY A 299 5.53 -1.64 1.31
C GLY A 299 5.91 -1.22 2.74
N ILE A 300 5.38 -1.91 3.75
CA ILE A 300 5.69 -1.64 5.15
C ILE A 300 6.69 -2.66 5.67
N VAL A 301 7.72 -2.16 6.36
CA VAL A 301 8.71 -2.95 7.08
C VAL A 301 8.74 -2.44 8.52
N ALA A 302 8.32 -3.26 9.46
CA ALA A 302 8.20 -2.87 10.86
C ALA A 302 8.87 -3.90 11.78
N PRO A 303 10.16 -3.70 12.13
CA PRO A 303 10.82 -4.51 13.14
C PRO A 303 10.10 -4.36 14.48
N LEU A 304 9.70 -5.48 15.09
CA LEU A 304 9.05 -5.47 16.40
C LEU A 304 10.10 -5.24 17.50
N PRO A 305 10.03 -4.15 18.25
CA PRO A 305 11.01 -3.92 19.32
C PRO A 305 10.96 -5.06 20.36
N ASN A 306 12.13 -5.51 20.81
CA ASN A 306 12.25 -6.65 21.73
C ASN A 306 11.53 -6.44 23.08
N SER A 307 11.16 -5.20 23.40
CA SER A 307 10.33 -4.86 24.55
C SER A 307 8.83 -5.15 24.36
N HIS A 308 8.37 -5.47 23.14
CA HIS A 308 6.95 -5.66 22.83
C HIS A 308 6.63 -7.13 22.57
N CYS A 309 5.39 -7.53 22.87
CA CYS A 309 4.91 -8.89 22.65
C CYS A 309 4.24 -9.00 21.27
N GLY A 310 4.76 -9.88 20.42
CA GLY A 310 4.19 -10.10 19.08
C GLY A 310 2.74 -10.61 19.10
N LEU A 311 2.34 -11.40 20.11
CA LEU A 311 0.94 -11.85 20.23
C LEU A 311 -0.01 -10.72 20.60
N ILE A 312 0.41 -9.83 21.52
CA ILE A 312 -0.40 -8.66 21.94
C ILE A 312 -0.55 -7.71 20.73
N GLU A 313 0.54 -7.41 20.04
CA GLU A 313 0.50 -6.55 18.86
C GLU A 313 -0.32 -7.17 17.72
N THR A 314 -0.17 -8.48 17.47
CA THR A 314 -1.02 -9.19 16.48
C THR A 314 -2.49 -9.12 16.85
N SER A 315 -2.84 -9.29 18.13
CA SER A 315 -4.23 -9.19 18.60
C SER A 315 -4.83 -7.82 18.30
N ARG A 316 -4.09 -6.75 18.58
CA ARG A 316 -4.51 -5.36 18.30
C ARG A 316 -4.72 -5.12 16.80
N ILE A 317 -3.78 -5.59 15.96
CA ILE A 317 -3.89 -5.47 14.50
C ILE A 317 -5.11 -6.24 13.99
N VAL A 318 -5.32 -7.49 14.43
CA VAL A 318 -6.45 -8.32 13.97
C VAL A 318 -7.78 -7.74 14.42
N GLU A 319 -7.88 -7.21 15.63
CA GLU A 319 -9.06 -6.51 16.14
C GLU A 319 -9.38 -5.27 15.28
N TRP A 320 -8.38 -4.45 15.00
CA TRP A 320 -8.54 -3.29 14.13
C TRP A 320 -8.96 -3.72 12.71
N MET A 321 -8.30 -4.71 12.11
CA MET A 321 -8.65 -5.23 10.79
C MET A 321 -10.08 -5.79 10.75
N ALA A 322 -10.54 -6.44 11.81
CA ALA A 322 -11.93 -6.92 11.91
C ALA A 322 -12.93 -5.74 11.93
N SER A 323 -12.59 -4.63 12.61
CA SER A 323 -13.40 -3.41 12.62
C SER A 323 -13.50 -2.73 11.27
N GLN A 324 -12.47 -2.86 10.43
CA GLN A 324 -12.39 -2.31 9.08
C GLN A 324 -13.15 -3.13 8.01
N SER A 325 -13.82 -4.18 8.43
CA SER A 325 -14.60 -5.07 7.57
C SER A 325 -15.65 -4.32 6.75
N ALA A 326 -15.78 -4.67 5.47
CA ALA A 326 -16.88 -4.18 4.61
C ALA A 326 -18.25 -4.78 4.98
N GLN A 327 -18.30 -5.79 5.83
CA GLN A 327 -19.50 -6.50 6.32
C GLN A 327 -20.44 -7.01 5.20
N GLN A 328 -19.86 -7.49 4.08
CA GLN A 328 -20.62 -7.94 2.92
C GLN A 328 -20.61 -9.45 2.71
N CYS A 329 -19.59 -10.15 3.19
CA CYS A 329 -19.45 -11.59 3.00
C CYS A 329 -19.19 -12.32 4.31
N GLY A 330 -19.46 -13.62 4.35
CA GLY A 330 -19.34 -14.44 5.56
C GLY A 330 -17.99 -14.31 6.28
N PRO A 331 -16.84 -14.38 5.57
CA PRO A 331 -15.54 -14.16 6.20
C PRO A 331 -15.43 -12.84 6.96
N CYS A 332 -15.98 -11.74 6.42
CA CYS A 332 -15.97 -10.44 7.07
C CYS A 332 -16.99 -10.33 8.22
N ILE A 333 -18.22 -10.82 8.02
CA ILE A 333 -19.31 -10.64 9.01
C ILE A 333 -19.05 -11.48 10.26
N PHE A 334 -18.58 -12.71 10.09
CA PHE A 334 -18.42 -13.68 11.17
C PHE A 334 -16.96 -14.04 11.42
N GLY A 335 -16.20 -14.33 10.32
CA GLY A 335 -14.88 -14.93 10.42
C GLY A 335 -13.86 -14.03 11.09
N LEU A 336 -13.77 -12.76 10.70
CA LEU A 336 -12.80 -11.82 11.27
C LEU A 336 -13.07 -11.54 12.75
N GLN A 337 -14.34 -11.47 13.16
CA GLN A 337 -14.70 -11.30 14.57
C GLN A 337 -14.26 -12.51 15.40
N TRP A 338 -14.50 -13.72 14.89
CA TRP A 338 -14.04 -14.95 15.56
C TRP A 338 -12.53 -15.03 15.66
N LEU A 339 -11.80 -14.61 14.64
CA LEU A 339 -10.33 -14.56 14.68
C LEU A 339 -9.85 -13.53 15.71
N ALA A 340 -10.46 -12.35 15.77
CA ALA A 340 -10.13 -11.32 16.75
C ALA A 340 -10.35 -11.82 18.19
N GLU A 341 -11.48 -12.47 18.47
CA GLU A 341 -11.77 -13.06 19.79
C GLU A 341 -10.76 -14.16 20.17
N ASP A 342 -10.39 -15.01 19.23
CA ASP A 342 -9.48 -16.13 19.50
C ASP A 342 -8.03 -15.66 19.68
N ILE A 343 -7.53 -14.72 18.85
CA ILE A 343 -6.18 -14.18 19.03
C ILE A 343 -6.09 -13.33 20.31
N GLN A 344 -7.16 -12.62 20.67
CA GLN A 344 -7.25 -11.89 21.93
C GLN A 344 -7.19 -12.87 23.14
N ALA A 345 -7.84 -14.04 23.04
CA ALA A 345 -7.77 -15.05 24.08
C ALA A 345 -6.35 -15.65 24.20
N LEU A 346 -5.60 -15.79 23.09
CA LEU A 346 -4.18 -16.16 23.14
C LEU A 346 -3.33 -15.08 23.82
N ALA A 347 -3.53 -13.83 23.46
CA ALA A 347 -2.82 -12.69 24.03
C ALA A 347 -3.12 -12.50 25.53
N ALA A 348 -4.36 -12.75 25.97
CA ALA A 348 -4.76 -12.67 27.39
C ALA A 348 -4.16 -13.80 28.26
N GLY A 349 -3.80 -14.92 27.67
CA GLY A 349 -3.10 -16.00 28.38
C GLY A 349 -3.98 -16.95 29.19
N GLY A 350 -3.34 -17.82 29.96
CA GLY A 350 -3.98 -18.75 30.88
C GLY A 350 -4.70 -19.92 30.24
N ARG A 351 -5.77 -20.41 30.90
CA ARG A 351 -6.50 -21.60 30.46
C ARG A 351 -7.18 -21.46 29.09
N LYS A 352 -7.47 -20.23 28.66
CA LYS A 352 -8.16 -19.95 27.39
C LYS A 352 -7.29 -20.20 26.16
N VAL A 353 -5.96 -20.20 26.32
CA VAL A 353 -4.98 -20.34 25.21
C VAL A 353 -5.20 -21.60 24.41
N ILE A 354 -5.37 -22.77 25.08
CA ILE A 354 -5.50 -24.08 24.36
C ILE A 354 -6.74 -24.06 23.46
N GLY A 355 -7.90 -23.78 24.02
CA GLY A 355 -9.13 -23.78 23.23
C GLY A 355 -9.17 -22.70 22.13
N ALA A 356 -8.49 -21.57 22.32
CA ALA A 356 -8.34 -20.54 21.29
C ALA A 356 -7.44 -21.02 20.15
N LEU A 357 -6.33 -21.68 20.46
CA LEU A 357 -5.42 -22.22 19.45
C LEU A 357 -6.10 -23.29 18.59
N ASP A 358 -6.85 -24.21 19.22
CA ASP A 358 -7.62 -25.24 18.50
C ASP A 358 -8.64 -24.60 17.54
N ARG A 359 -9.41 -23.60 18.03
CA ARG A 359 -10.38 -22.89 17.18
C ARG A 359 -9.72 -22.12 16.04
N LEU A 360 -8.56 -21.47 16.26
CA LEU A 360 -7.82 -20.79 15.20
C LEU A 360 -7.39 -21.78 14.11
N ASN A 361 -6.80 -22.91 14.48
CA ASN A 361 -6.38 -23.94 13.54
C ASN A 361 -7.55 -24.47 12.68
N ASP A 362 -8.74 -24.59 13.26
CA ASP A 362 -9.95 -25.01 12.55
C ASP A 362 -10.53 -23.92 11.65
N ARG A 363 -10.52 -22.65 12.09
CA ARG A 363 -11.21 -21.53 11.41
C ARG A 363 -10.39 -20.92 10.30
N LEU A 364 -9.07 -20.74 10.47
CA LEU A 364 -8.20 -20.06 9.51
C LEU A 364 -8.30 -20.66 8.08
N PRO A 365 -8.25 -22.00 7.88
CA PRO A 365 -8.41 -22.57 6.53
C PRO A 365 -9.79 -22.34 5.92
N GLN A 366 -10.82 -22.17 6.77
CA GLN A 366 -12.19 -21.99 6.31
C GLN A 366 -12.47 -20.57 5.77
N LEU A 367 -11.62 -19.59 6.07
CA LEU A 367 -11.80 -18.21 5.65
C LEU A 367 -11.04 -17.84 4.37
N MET A 368 -9.97 -18.57 4.06
CA MET A 368 -9.11 -18.32 2.91
C MET A 368 -9.88 -18.39 1.58
N LYS A 369 -9.68 -17.36 0.73
CA LYS A 369 -10.22 -17.26 -0.64
C LYS A 369 -11.75 -17.32 -0.73
N ARG A 370 -12.46 -16.96 0.34
CA ARG A 370 -13.93 -16.92 0.40
C ARG A 370 -14.49 -15.50 0.53
N GLY A 371 -13.61 -14.50 0.60
CA GLY A 371 -14.01 -13.09 0.62
C GLY A 371 -14.34 -12.55 -0.77
N ALA A 372 -15.11 -11.45 -0.83
CA ALA A 372 -15.31 -10.67 -2.04
C ALA A 372 -14.03 -9.92 -2.46
N CYS A 373 -13.14 -9.64 -1.52
CA CYS A 373 -11.81 -9.04 -1.68
C CYS A 373 -10.76 -9.81 -0.86
N SER A 374 -9.50 -9.39 -0.94
CA SER A 374 -8.38 -10.03 -0.24
C SER A 374 -8.25 -9.62 1.24
N HIS A 375 -9.13 -8.78 1.78
CA HIS A 375 -9.05 -8.34 3.17
C HIS A 375 -9.05 -9.51 4.19
N PRO A 376 -9.98 -10.47 4.14
CA PRO A 376 -9.95 -11.63 5.04
C PRO A 376 -8.69 -12.49 4.86
N ASP A 377 -8.22 -12.66 3.61
CA ASP A 377 -7.02 -13.45 3.32
C ASP A 377 -5.77 -12.82 3.94
N GLY A 378 -5.68 -11.48 3.98
CA GLY A 378 -4.61 -10.76 4.66
C GLY A 378 -4.60 -11.02 6.16
N VAL A 379 -5.76 -10.94 6.81
CA VAL A 379 -5.90 -11.21 8.26
C VAL A 379 -5.55 -12.66 8.59
N VAL A 380 -6.00 -13.60 7.77
CA VAL A 380 -5.67 -15.03 7.94
C VAL A 380 -4.16 -15.28 7.82
N ARG A 381 -3.50 -14.68 6.81
CA ARG A 381 -2.04 -14.79 6.62
C ARG A 381 -1.29 -14.21 7.82
N MET A 382 -1.64 -13.00 8.26
CA MET A 382 -1.08 -12.35 9.44
C MET A 382 -1.19 -13.27 10.68
N THR A 383 -2.38 -13.82 10.92
CA THR A 383 -2.63 -14.68 12.08
C THR A 383 -1.84 -15.99 11.97
N ASN A 384 -1.82 -16.66 10.82
CA ASN A 384 -1.06 -17.89 10.62
C ASN A 384 0.43 -17.70 10.91
N THR A 385 1.03 -16.66 10.32
CA THR A 385 2.46 -16.40 10.53
C THR A 385 2.77 -15.97 11.97
N ALA A 386 1.83 -15.30 12.66
CA ALA A 386 1.98 -15.01 14.08
C ALA A 386 1.98 -16.28 14.94
N LEU A 387 1.13 -17.26 14.63
CA LEU A 387 1.13 -18.54 15.36
C LEU A 387 2.45 -19.31 15.19
N GLU A 388 3.07 -19.22 14.03
CA GLU A 388 4.35 -19.87 13.72
C GLU A 388 5.52 -19.11 14.39
N VAL A 389 5.64 -17.82 14.15
CA VAL A 389 6.77 -16.98 14.60
C VAL A 389 6.77 -16.83 16.13
N PHE A 390 5.59 -16.69 16.74
CA PHE A 390 5.45 -16.49 18.20
C PHE A 390 5.07 -17.76 18.97
N ALA A 391 5.42 -18.96 18.48
CA ALA A 391 5.10 -20.22 19.15
C ALA A 391 5.68 -20.32 20.58
N SER A 392 6.89 -19.78 20.79
CA SER A 392 7.51 -19.68 22.12
C SER A 392 6.72 -18.77 23.07
N GLU A 393 6.25 -17.63 22.55
CA GLU A 393 5.45 -16.67 23.31
C GLU A 393 4.06 -17.24 23.67
N ILE A 394 3.43 -17.98 22.77
CA ILE A 394 2.19 -18.74 23.07
C ILE A 394 2.39 -19.66 24.26
N SER A 395 3.56 -20.34 24.32
CA SER A 395 3.91 -21.24 25.43
C SER A 395 4.09 -20.49 26.76
N LEU A 396 4.57 -19.26 26.72
CA LEU A 396 4.67 -18.38 27.90
C LEU A 396 3.28 -17.89 28.33
N HIS A 397 2.47 -17.41 27.39
CA HIS A 397 1.10 -16.92 27.67
C HIS A 397 0.22 -18.02 28.28
N ARG A 398 0.39 -19.27 27.86
CA ARG A 398 -0.28 -20.42 28.46
C ARG A 398 0.02 -20.53 29.98
N LYS A 399 1.19 -20.09 30.42
CA LYS A 399 1.63 -20.07 31.82
C LYS A 399 1.37 -18.75 32.52
N ASN A 400 0.55 -17.85 31.95
CA ASN A 400 0.35 -16.47 32.39
C ASN A 400 1.67 -15.66 32.49
N LYS A 401 2.59 -15.88 31.56
CA LYS A 401 3.86 -15.14 31.44
C LYS A 401 3.91 -14.49 30.06
N CYS A 402 4.64 -13.40 29.95
CA CYS A 402 4.92 -12.70 28.71
C CYS A 402 6.40 -12.27 28.71
N SER A 403 7.04 -12.30 27.55
CA SER A 403 8.43 -11.86 27.42
C SER A 403 8.54 -10.32 27.38
N ALA A 404 7.45 -9.62 27.01
CA ALA A 404 7.44 -8.18 26.85
C ALA A 404 7.65 -7.44 28.19
N SER A 405 8.41 -6.34 28.13
CA SER A 405 8.59 -5.39 29.21
C SER A 405 7.77 -4.09 29.01
N SER A 406 7.31 -3.83 27.77
CA SER A 406 6.45 -2.68 27.43
C SER A 406 4.98 -3.07 27.46
N THR A 407 4.15 -2.19 28.00
CA THR A 407 2.68 -2.24 27.92
C THR A 407 2.11 -1.24 26.92
N GLN A 408 2.99 -0.39 26.35
CA GLN A 408 2.56 0.59 25.35
C GLN A 408 2.39 -0.11 23.99
N PRO A 409 1.40 0.30 23.18
CA PRO A 409 1.25 -0.20 21.82
C PRO A 409 2.40 0.27 20.93
N PHE A 410 2.82 -0.61 20.02
CA PHE A 410 3.80 -0.26 18.98
C PHE A 410 3.14 0.05 17.65
N PHE A 411 2.21 -0.79 17.20
CA PHE A 411 1.50 -0.55 15.94
C PHE A 411 0.35 0.43 16.12
N PRO A 412 0.29 1.51 15.33
CA PRO A 412 -0.78 2.50 15.42
C PRO A 412 -2.12 1.91 14.97
N THR A 413 -3.20 2.32 15.65
CA THR A 413 -4.58 2.15 15.22
C THR A 413 -5.24 3.51 15.02
N GLU A 414 -6.39 3.61 14.39
CA GLU A 414 -7.03 4.90 14.05
C GLU A 414 -7.21 5.85 15.23
N SER A 415 -7.51 5.32 16.41
CA SER A 415 -7.66 6.13 17.64
C SER A 415 -6.37 6.86 18.06
N GLU A 416 -5.22 6.42 17.55
CA GLU A 416 -3.90 6.93 17.92
C GLU A 416 -3.35 7.94 16.89
N ILE A 417 -3.86 7.91 15.64
CA ILE A 417 -3.43 8.82 14.55
C ILE A 417 -4.10 10.19 14.69
N HIS A 418 -5.33 10.26 15.16
CA HIS A 418 -6.07 11.51 15.36
C HIS A 418 -5.72 12.22 16.66
N ALA A 419 -4.94 11.60 17.54
CA ALA A 419 -4.48 12.18 18.80
C ALA A 419 -3.12 12.89 18.72
N ALA A 420 -2.46 12.85 17.56
CA ALA A 420 -1.18 13.50 17.26
C ALA A 420 -1.34 14.56 16.16
#